data_a0b9c5cd739068d862ef390b87f8bdbe
#
_entry.id   a0b9c5cd739068d862ef390b87f8bdbe
#
_cell.length_a   1.000
_cell.length_b   1.000
_cell.length_c   1.000
_cell.angle_alpha   90.00
_cell.angle_beta   90.00
_cell.angle_gamma   90.00
#
_symmetry.space_group_name_H-M   'P 1'
#
loop_
_entity.id
_entity.type
_entity.pdbx_description
1 polymer ?
#
loop_
_entity_poly.entity_id
_entity_poly.type
_entity_poly.pdbx_seq_one_letter_code
_entity_poly.pdbx_strand_id
1 'polypeptide(L)'
;VAANKKVSLGAGGADWKFALLGTLPRAPRIFTAATFLAFAKTIRPDVSSATVRSLVRHLIRAQALRRVTQGTYLNRRVLPPAELYESAPVIHTGAVLSLNSVLGELGVLNNPSRIVTCILPTSKWKSPKLGELKTDAGMFRFYGLAERFFPANVEDEREMLQPGRPCAVFRAEVAILQWLHLASLKRSTLGELP
;
A
#
# COMPACT_ATOMS: atom_id res chain seq x y z
N VAL A 1 14.65 -45.88 -1.97
CA VAL A 1 14.42 -44.97 -0.85
C VAL A 1 15.55 -43.94 -0.90
N ALA A 2 15.33 -42.77 -1.52
CA ALA A 2 16.32 -41.70 -1.61
C ALA A 2 16.15 -40.80 -0.39
N ALA A 3 17.18 -40.76 0.46
CA ALA A 3 17.25 -39.89 1.61
C ALA A 3 17.42 -38.41 1.18
N ASN A 4 16.42 -37.60 1.49
CA ASN A 4 16.45 -36.16 1.29
C ASN A 4 17.50 -35.56 2.23
N LYS A 5 18.68 -35.22 1.69
CA LYS A 5 19.76 -34.56 2.41
C LYS A 5 19.31 -33.11 2.71
N LYS A 6 18.83 -32.88 3.93
CA LYS A 6 18.68 -31.51 4.45
C LYS A 6 20.04 -30.82 4.37
N VAL A 7 20.18 -29.91 3.42
CA VAL A 7 21.31 -28.98 3.39
C VAL A 7 21.11 -28.01 4.55
N SER A 8 21.75 -28.27 5.67
CA SER A 8 21.88 -27.30 6.75
C SER A 8 22.89 -26.25 6.28
N LEU A 9 22.39 -25.16 5.72
CA LEU A 9 23.16 -23.94 5.51
C LEU A 9 23.46 -23.34 6.89
N GLY A 10 24.55 -23.73 7.48
CA GLY A 10 25.23 -23.04 8.57
C GLY A 10 25.75 -21.69 8.07
N ALA A 11 24.84 -20.81 7.69
CA ALA A 11 25.18 -19.50 7.16
C ALA A 11 25.60 -18.60 8.33
N GLY A 12 26.84 -18.20 8.35
CA GLY A 12 27.36 -17.14 9.23
C GLY A 12 26.50 -15.89 9.15
N GLY A 13 26.56 -15.03 10.19
CA GLY A 13 25.60 -13.93 10.40
C GLY A 13 25.42 -12.91 9.25
N ALA A 14 26.17 -12.99 8.16
CA ALA A 14 26.05 -12.16 6.97
C ALA A 14 25.22 -12.82 5.87
N ASP A 15 25.32 -14.11 5.64
CA ASP A 15 24.79 -14.81 4.46
C ASP A 15 23.26 -14.77 4.36
N TRP A 16 22.53 -14.88 5.47
CA TRP A 16 21.07 -14.82 5.45
C TRP A 16 20.51 -13.45 5.02
N LYS A 17 21.26 -12.35 5.28
CA LYS A 17 20.87 -11.01 4.85
C LYS A 17 21.00 -10.86 3.34
N PHE A 18 22.05 -11.44 2.75
CA PHE A 18 22.20 -11.50 1.28
C PHE A 18 21.12 -12.37 0.66
N ALA A 19 20.83 -13.54 1.25
CA ALA A 19 19.72 -14.41 0.80
C ALA A 19 18.38 -13.66 0.85
N LEU A 20 18.11 -12.91 1.93
CA LEU A 20 16.90 -12.10 2.05
C LEU A 20 16.83 -11.01 0.96
N LEU A 21 17.93 -10.29 0.72
CA LEU A 21 18.00 -9.28 -0.35
C LEU A 21 17.74 -9.89 -1.73
N GLY A 22 18.25 -11.08 -1.99
CA GLY A 22 18.03 -11.82 -3.24
C GLY A 22 16.58 -12.28 -3.45
N THR A 23 15.81 -12.44 -2.35
CA THR A 23 14.41 -12.85 -2.41
C THR A 23 13.43 -11.67 -2.47
N LEU A 24 13.83 -10.45 -2.09
CA LEU A 24 12.97 -9.25 -2.11
C LEU A 24 12.28 -8.99 -3.46
N PRO A 25 12.90 -9.20 -4.64
CA PRO A 25 12.22 -9.00 -5.92
C PRO A 25 10.97 -9.89 -6.13
N ARG A 26 10.87 -11.00 -5.40
CA ARG A 26 9.75 -11.95 -5.47
C ARG A 26 8.88 -11.93 -4.21
N ALA A 27 9.19 -11.06 -3.28
CA ALA A 27 8.51 -10.91 -2.01
C ALA A 27 7.26 -10.00 -2.15
N PRO A 28 6.40 -9.91 -1.12
CA PRO A 28 5.26 -9.00 -1.14
C PRO A 28 5.66 -7.56 -1.47
N ARG A 29 4.78 -6.86 -2.18
CA ARG A 29 4.97 -5.46 -2.58
C ARG A 29 4.91 -4.51 -1.39
N ILE A 30 4.05 -4.84 -0.42
CA ILE A 30 3.86 -4.10 0.83
C ILE A 30 4.16 -5.01 2.00
N PHE A 31 4.92 -4.51 2.95
CA PHE A 31 5.18 -5.18 4.21
C PHE A 31 4.62 -4.38 5.38
N THR A 32 3.97 -5.08 6.30
CA THR A 32 3.85 -4.62 7.69
C THR A 32 5.06 -5.10 8.48
N ALA A 33 5.26 -4.56 9.69
CA ALA A 33 6.32 -5.06 10.58
C ALA A 33 6.16 -6.56 10.87
N ALA A 34 4.92 -7.04 11.03
CA ALA A 34 4.61 -8.43 11.28
C ALA A 34 4.88 -9.31 10.06
N THR A 35 4.41 -8.91 8.86
CA THR A 35 4.62 -9.68 7.64
C THR A 35 6.09 -9.69 7.22
N PHE A 36 6.85 -8.62 7.48
CA PHE A 36 8.28 -8.62 7.24
C PHE A 36 9.05 -9.53 8.20
N LEU A 37 8.64 -9.57 9.47
CA LEU A 37 9.20 -10.53 10.44
C LEU A 37 8.91 -11.98 10.01
N ALA A 38 7.68 -12.28 9.60
CA ALA A 38 7.30 -13.60 9.09
C ALA A 38 8.13 -13.96 7.86
N PHE A 39 8.28 -13.04 6.91
CA PHE A 39 9.12 -13.22 5.72
C PHE A 39 10.60 -13.47 6.08
N ALA A 40 11.17 -12.71 7.01
CA ALA A 40 12.55 -12.93 7.47
C ALA A 40 12.72 -14.32 8.12
N LYS A 41 11.71 -14.81 8.84
CA LYS A 41 11.71 -16.14 9.47
C LYS A 41 11.64 -17.30 8.48
N THR A 42 11.14 -17.09 7.26
CA THR A 42 11.20 -18.14 6.22
C THR A 42 12.64 -18.42 5.79
N ILE A 43 13.54 -17.45 5.95
CA ILE A 43 14.95 -17.56 5.57
C ILE A 43 15.80 -17.93 6.80
N ARG A 44 15.49 -17.33 7.94
CA ARG A 44 16.15 -17.59 9.22
C ARG A 44 15.11 -17.73 10.33
N PRO A 45 14.70 -18.98 10.68
CA PRO A 45 13.61 -19.24 11.63
C PRO A 45 13.85 -18.68 13.04
N ASP A 46 15.10 -18.63 13.49
CA ASP A 46 15.53 -18.18 14.82
C ASP A 46 15.77 -16.67 14.91
N VAL A 47 15.52 -15.90 13.82
CA VAL A 47 15.79 -14.45 13.81
C VAL A 47 14.92 -13.70 14.84
N SER A 48 15.55 -12.88 15.67
CA SER A 48 14.83 -12.06 16.64
C SER A 48 14.17 -10.83 15.99
N SER A 49 13.08 -10.36 16.60
CA SER A 49 12.40 -9.13 16.16
C SER A 49 13.31 -7.89 16.24
N ALA A 50 14.26 -7.86 17.18
CA ALA A 50 15.24 -6.78 17.30
C ALA A 50 16.21 -6.77 16.10
N THR A 51 16.70 -7.94 15.71
CA THR A 51 17.57 -8.10 14.54
C THR A 51 16.84 -7.68 13.26
N VAL A 52 15.56 -8.10 13.10
CA VAL A 52 14.73 -7.72 11.95
C VAL A 52 14.47 -6.22 11.90
N ARG A 53 14.19 -5.57 13.04
CA ARG A 53 14.04 -4.09 13.09
C ARG A 53 15.34 -3.37 12.68
N SER A 54 16.49 -3.88 13.08
CA SER A 54 17.79 -3.33 12.66
C SER A 54 18.00 -3.50 11.15
N LEU A 55 17.64 -4.68 10.61
CA LEU A 55 17.73 -4.96 9.19
C LEU A 55 16.80 -4.04 8.36
N VAL A 56 15.55 -3.86 8.80
CA VAL A 56 14.61 -2.93 8.13
C VAL A 56 15.19 -1.52 8.05
N ARG A 57 15.80 -1.01 9.13
CA ARG A 57 16.46 0.31 9.10
C ARG A 57 17.60 0.36 8.07
N HIS A 58 18.37 -0.73 7.97
CA HIS A 58 19.42 -0.83 6.95
C HIS A 58 18.84 -0.86 5.54
N LEU A 59 17.78 -1.64 5.30
CA LEU A 59 17.11 -1.73 3.99
C LEU A 59 16.47 -0.39 3.57
N ILE A 60 15.97 0.40 4.52
CA ILE A 60 15.46 1.74 4.24
C ILE A 60 16.61 2.66 3.81
N ARG A 61 17.75 2.65 4.52
CA ARG A 61 18.94 3.43 4.13
C ARG A 61 19.48 3.03 2.76
N ALA A 62 19.45 1.73 2.45
CA ALA A 62 19.84 1.18 1.15
C ALA A 62 18.77 1.35 0.06
N GLN A 63 17.67 2.04 0.34
CA GLN A 63 16.53 2.27 -0.57
C GLN A 63 15.89 0.99 -1.13
N ALA A 64 16.12 -0.16 -0.51
CA ALA A 64 15.46 -1.41 -0.85
C ALA A 64 14.02 -1.46 -0.31
N LEU A 65 13.79 -0.81 0.83
CA LEU A 65 12.46 -0.54 1.38
C LEU A 65 12.25 0.97 1.53
N ARG A 66 11.02 1.42 1.39
CA ARG A 66 10.62 2.80 1.71
C ARG A 66 9.56 2.79 2.80
N ARG A 67 9.77 3.52 3.88
CA ARG A 67 8.79 3.62 4.97
C ARG A 67 7.62 4.48 4.51
N VAL A 68 6.40 4.01 4.76
CA VAL A 68 5.17 4.78 4.59
C VAL A 68 4.74 5.33 5.93
N THR A 69 4.39 4.45 6.86
CA THR A 69 4.07 4.78 8.25
C THR A 69 4.93 3.94 9.20
N GLN A 70 4.78 4.15 10.50
CA GLN A 70 5.43 3.26 11.46
C GLN A 70 4.92 1.83 11.26
N GLY A 71 5.82 0.95 10.87
CA GLY A 71 5.51 -0.46 10.65
C GLY A 71 4.94 -0.82 9.28
N THR A 72 4.84 0.12 8.32
CA THR A 72 4.42 -0.16 6.94
C THR A 72 5.51 0.27 5.96
N TYR A 73 5.87 -0.62 5.05
CA TYR A 73 6.99 -0.44 4.12
C TYR A 73 6.63 -0.84 2.71
N LEU A 74 7.05 -0.05 1.73
CA LEU A 74 7.02 -0.39 0.30
C LEU A 74 8.27 -1.17 -0.06
N ASN A 75 8.11 -2.27 -0.79
CA ASN A 75 9.22 -3.02 -1.38
C ASN A 75 9.61 -2.38 -2.72
N ARG A 76 10.79 -1.74 -2.75
CA ARG A 76 11.30 -1.07 -3.94
C ARG A 76 12.08 -2.02 -4.86
N ARG A 77 12.25 -3.29 -4.47
CA ARG A 77 13.00 -4.30 -5.24
C ARG A 77 12.12 -5.15 -6.14
N VAL A 78 10.78 -5.13 -5.96
CA VAL A 78 9.83 -5.75 -6.91
C VAL A 78 9.79 -4.97 -8.23
N LEU A 79 9.44 -5.63 -9.32
CA LEU A 79 9.31 -5.02 -10.63
C LEU A 79 7.87 -5.12 -11.14
N PRO A 80 7.26 -3.98 -11.52
CA PRO A 80 7.72 -2.61 -11.26
C PRO A 80 7.74 -2.30 -9.76
N PRO A 81 8.50 -1.29 -9.30
CA PRO A 81 8.60 -0.94 -7.88
C PRO A 81 7.23 -0.67 -7.25
N ALA A 82 7.05 -1.06 -5.97
CA ALA A 82 5.81 -0.80 -5.25
C ALA A 82 5.56 0.71 -5.11
N GLU A 83 4.33 1.12 -5.34
CA GLU A 83 3.92 2.52 -5.31
C GLU A 83 3.15 2.87 -4.03
N LEU A 84 3.10 4.18 -3.73
CA LEU A 84 2.54 4.68 -2.49
C LEU A 84 1.07 4.24 -2.29
N TYR A 85 0.25 4.34 -3.33
CA TYR A 85 -1.17 4.03 -3.26
C TYR A 85 -1.46 2.57 -2.88
N GLU A 86 -0.57 1.64 -3.22
CA GLU A 86 -0.72 0.23 -2.87
C GLU A 86 -0.74 -0.02 -1.35
N SER A 87 -0.21 0.92 -0.56
CA SER A 87 -0.23 0.83 0.90
C SER A 87 -1.53 1.35 1.53
N ALA A 88 -2.43 1.97 0.77
CA ALA A 88 -3.67 2.55 1.29
C ALA A 88 -4.53 1.53 2.07
N PRO A 89 -4.82 0.31 1.55
CA PRO A 89 -5.63 -0.68 2.26
C PRO A 89 -4.93 -1.25 3.51
N VAL A 90 -3.60 -1.14 3.60
CA VAL A 90 -2.84 -1.54 4.79
C VAL A 90 -2.90 -0.47 5.87
N ILE A 91 -2.97 0.81 5.48
CA ILE A 91 -3.10 1.95 6.40
C ILE A 91 -4.54 2.02 6.94
N HIS A 92 -5.51 1.91 6.05
CA HIS A 92 -6.93 1.90 6.38
C HIS A 92 -7.63 0.76 5.65
N THR A 93 -8.06 -0.25 6.39
CA THR A 93 -8.84 -1.36 5.84
C THR A 93 -10.10 -0.84 5.15
N GLY A 94 -10.32 -1.25 3.91
CA GLY A 94 -11.44 -0.79 3.09
C GLY A 94 -11.17 0.52 2.34
N ALA A 95 -9.94 1.05 2.37
CA ALA A 95 -9.57 2.17 1.51
C ALA A 95 -9.60 1.76 0.04
N VAL A 96 -10.26 2.58 -0.77
CA VAL A 96 -10.35 2.41 -2.22
C VAL A 96 -9.79 3.67 -2.87
N LEU A 97 -8.90 3.50 -3.84
CA LEU A 97 -8.35 4.60 -4.62
C LEU A 97 -9.46 5.25 -5.44
N SER A 98 -9.54 6.58 -5.44
CA SER A 98 -10.58 7.34 -6.11
C SER A 98 -10.18 8.79 -6.35
N LEU A 99 -11.12 9.58 -6.84
CA LEU A 99 -10.97 11.02 -7.04
C LEU A 99 -9.75 11.35 -7.91
N ASN A 100 -8.97 12.35 -7.53
CA ASN A 100 -7.84 12.85 -8.31
C ASN A 100 -6.78 11.78 -8.62
N SER A 101 -6.61 10.77 -7.76
CA SER A 101 -5.67 9.69 -8.03
C SER A 101 -6.10 8.83 -9.21
N VAL A 102 -7.39 8.51 -9.32
CA VAL A 102 -7.93 7.74 -10.45
C VAL A 102 -7.97 8.61 -11.71
N LEU A 103 -8.51 9.82 -11.60
CA LEU A 103 -8.66 10.72 -12.73
C LEU A 103 -7.31 11.15 -13.32
N GLY A 104 -6.27 11.28 -12.48
CA GLY A 104 -4.91 11.56 -12.91
C GLY A 104 -4.26 10.40 -13.64
N GLU A 105 -4.39 9.17 -13.11
CA GLU A 105 -3.86 7.96 -13.77
C GLU A 105 -4.52 7.67 -15.13
N LEU A 106 -5.79 8.01 -15.26
CA LEU A 106 -6.54 7.86 -16.52
C LEU A 106 -6.35 9.04 -17.49
N GLY A 107 -5.52 10.02 -17.14
CA GLY A 107 -5.25 11.18 -17.98
C GLY A 107 -6.42 12.16 -18.12
N VAL A 108 -7.44 12.06 -17.27
CA VAL A 108 -8.58 12.98 -17.23
C VAL A 108 -8.16 14.34 -16.66
N LEU A 109 -7.18 14.35 -15.75
CA LEU A 109 -6.61 15.57 -15.18
C LEU A 109 -5.29 15.90 -15.87
N ASN A 110 -5.15 17.16 -16.31
CA ASN A 110 -3.92 17.65 -16.94
C ASN A 110 -2.73 17.77 -15.96
N ASN A 111 -2.99 17.83 -14.66
CA ASN A 111 -1.97 17.96 -13.63
C ASN A 111 -2.29 16.97 -12.49
N PRO A 112 -1.85 15.70 -12.60
CA PRO A 112 -2.13 14.70 -11.58
C PRO A 112 -1.53 15.11 -10.24
N SER A 113 -2.35 15.05 -9.20
CA SER A 113 -1.94 15.36 -7.84
C SER A 113 -0.87 14.38 -7.35
N ARG A 114 0.15 14.88 -6.64
CA ARG A 114 1.11 14.06 -5.90
C ARG A 114 0.53 13.44 -4.62
N ILE A 115 -0.73 13.77 -4.31
CA ILE A 115 -1.45 13.29 -3.14
C ILE A 115 -2.27 12.08 -3.57
N VAL A 116 -2.07 10.96 -2.90
CA VAL A 116 -2.91 9.76 -3.09
C VAL A 116 -4.25 9.99 -2.41
N THR A 117 -5.33 10.04 -3.21
CA THR A 117 -6.68 10.24 -2.72
C THR A 117 -7.44 8.92 -2.63
N CYS A 118 -8.04 8.66 -1.47
CA CYS A 118 -8.78 7.45 -1.19
C CYS A 118 -10.12 7.76 -0.54
N ILE A 119 -11.11 6.91 -0.81
CA ILE A 119 -12.40 6.91 -0.15
C ILE A 119 -12.47 5.75 0.84
N LEU A 120 -13.07 6.03 2.01
CA LEU A 120 -13.32 5.06 3.07
C LEU A 120 -14.82 4.95 3.34
N PRO A 121 -15.36 3.73 3.52
CA PRO A 121 -16.73 3.57 4.00
C PRO A 121 -16.84 4.05 5.45
N THR A 122 -17.85 4.88 5.71
CA THR A 122 -18.13 5.41 7.05
C THR A 122 -19.54 5.04 7.48
N SER A 123 -19.70 4.65 8.74
CA SER A 123 -21.00 4.40 9.37
C SER A 123 -21.03 5.01 10.76
N LYS A 124 -22.19 4.98 11.43
CA LYS A 124 -22.32 5.43 12.82
C LYS A 124 -21.37 4.70 13.78
N TRP A 125 -20.99 3.48 13.44
CA TRP A 125 -20.17 2.59 14.26
C TRP A 125 -18.70 2.54 13.81
N LYS A 126 -18.41 3.07 12.63
CA LYS A 126 -17.08 3.01 12.03
C LYS A 126 -16.68 4.40 11.54
N SER A 127 -15.89 5.07 12.34
CA SER A 127 -15.36 6.40 12.04
C SER A 127 -13.84 6.33 11.88
N PRO A 128 -13.33 6.00 10.67
CA PRO A 128 -11.90 5.98 10.41
C PRO A 128 -11.32 7.39 10.50
N LYS A 129 -10.02 7.50 10.75
CA LYS A 129 -9.33 8.77 10.71
C LYS A 129 -9.29 9.29 9.28
N LEU A 130 -10.01 10.38 9.03
CA LEU A 130 -10.08 11.05 7.74
C LEU A 130 -9.08 12.22 7.66
N GLY A 131 -8.93 12.76 6.44
CA GLY A 131 -8.07 13.92 6.18
C GLY A 131 -6.69 13.54 5.66
N GLU A 132 -5.75 14.45 5.83
CA GLU A 132 -4.39 14.27 5.31
C GLU A 132 -3.52 13.42 6.24
N LEU A 133 -2.76 12.53 5.62
CA LEU A 133 -1.73 11.74 6.25
C LEU A 133 -0.41 11.96 5.51
N LYS A 134 0.49 12.72 6.09
CA LYS A 134 1.87 12.86 5.61
C LYS A 134 2.68 11.62 6.02
N THR A 135 3.43 11.11 5.07
CA THR A 135 4.31 9.94 5.26
C THR A 135 5.70 10.22 4.68
N ASP A 136 6.69 9.40 5.03
CA ASP A 136 8.03 9.51 4.43
C ASP A 136 8.02 9.17 2.91
N ALA A 137 6.97 8.47 2.46
CA ALA A 137 6.83 8.04 1.06
C ALA A 137 5.97 8.99 0.22
N GLY A 138 5.29 9.95 0.82
CA GLY A 138 4.39 10.90 0.18
C GLY A 138 3.18 11.22 1.04
N MET A 139 2.11 11.70 0.44
CA MET A 139 0.94 12.15 1.15
C MET A 139 -0.32 11.41 0.68
N PHE A 140 -1.18 11.06 1.64
CA PHE A 140 -2.54 10.58 1.41
C PHE A 140 -3.54 11.64 1.82
N ARG A 141 -4.71 11.60 1.19
CA ARG A 141 -5.92 12.28 1.64
C ARG A 141 -7.08 11.29 1.63
N PHE A 142 -7.62 11.03 2.81
CA PHE A 142 -8.72 10.09 3.01
C PHE A 142 -10.03 10.84 3.20
N TYR A 143 -11.02 10.50 2.37
CA TYR A 143 -12.38 11.01 2.45
C TYR A 143 -13.32 9.92 2.91
N GLY A 144 -14.31 10.26 3.72
CA GLY A 144 -15.36 9.35 4.17
C GLY A 144 -16.61 9.50 3.35
N LEU A 145 -17.16 8.38 2.88
CA LEU A 145 -18.51 8.30 2.32
C LEU A 145 -19.33 7.29 3.12
N ALA A 146 -20.63 7.57 3.27
CA ALA A 146 -21.53 6.62 3.91
C ALA A 146 -21.55 5.29 3.13
N GLU A 147 -21.60 4.17 3.85
CA GLU A 147 -21.55 2.82 3.26
C GLU A 147 -22.59 2.61 2.14
N ARG A 148 -23.75 3.27 2.24
CA ARG A 148 -24.80 3.22 1.19
C ARG A 148 -24.38 3.77 -0.17
N PHE A 149 -23.31 4.54 -0.23
CA PHE A 149 -22.73 5.06 -1.50
C PHE A 149 -21.60 4.18 -2.02
N PHE A 150 -21.31 3.08 -1.34
CA PHE A 150 -20.44 2.04 -1.86
C PHE A 150 -21.31 1.00 -2.56
N PRO A 151 -20.91 0.50 -3.73
CA PRO A 151 -21.63 -0.56 -4.42
C PRO A 151 -21.71 -1.81 -3.54
N ALA A 152 -22.79 -2.55 -3.62
CA ALA A 152 -23.03 -3.76 -2.84
C ALA A 152 -21.93 -4.81 -3.05
N ASN A 153 -21.40 -4.86 -4.29
CA ASN A 153 -20.24 -5.67 -4.69
C ASN A 153 -19.11 -4.73 -5.07
N VAL A 154 -18.42 -4.21 -4.09
CA VAL A 154 -17.23 -3.33 -4.32
C VAL A 154 -16.18 -4.04 -5.20
N GLU A 155 -16.17 -5.38 -5.22
CA GLU A 155 -15.26 -6.18 -6.05
C GLU A 155 -15.63 -6.13 -7.53
N ASP A 156 -16.92 -6.07 -7.89
CA ASP A 156 -17.39 -6.03 -9.28
C ASP A 156 -17.16 -4.66 -9.96
N GLU A 157 -17.02 -3.59 -9.14
CA GLU A 157 -16.75 -2.23 -9.63
C GLU A 157 -15.29 -1.78 -9.41
N ARG A 158 -14.45 -2.65 -8.86
CA ARG A 158 -13.03 -2.39 -8.67
C ARG A 158 -12.29 -2.65 -9.95
N GLU A 159 -11.88 -1.60 -10.62
CA GLU A 159 -10.90 -1.68 -11.68
C GLU A 159 -9.51 -1.68 -11.01
N MET A 160 -8.73 -2.73 -11.24
CA MET A 160 -7.34 -2.73 -10.81
C MET A 160 -6.54 -1.95 -11.85
N LEU A 161 -5.96 -0.81 -11.47
CA LEU A 161 -5.13 0.03 -12.34
C LEU A 161 -4.01 -0.76 -13.01
N GLN A 162 -3.53 -1.80 -12.35
CA GLN A 162 -2.58 -2.74 -12.94
C GLN A 162 -2.78 -4.14 -12.33
N PRO A 163 -2.83 -5.20 -13.16
CA PRO A 163 -2.96 -6.57 -12.68
C PRO A 163 -1.89 -6.93 -11.65
N GLY A 164 -2.31 -7.59 -10.56
CA GLY A 164 -1.41 -8.05 -9.48
C GLY A 164 -1.06 -6.99 -8.43
N ARG A 165 -1.62 -5.78 -8.49
CA ARG A 165 -1.45 -4.77 -7.42
C ARG A 165 -2.56 -4.85 -6.38
N PRO A 166 -2.23 -4.80 -5.07
CA PRO A 166 -3.19 -5.08 -3.99
C PRO A 166 -4.11 -3.90 -3.64
N CYS A 167 -4.29 -2.92 -4.53
CA CYS A 167 -5.11 -1.75 -4.26
C CYS A 167 -6.41 -1.79 -5.08
N ALA A 168 -7.54 -1.70 -4.39
CA ALA A 168 -8.84 -1.54 -5.04
C ALA A 168 -8.99 -0.10 -5.55
N VAL A 169 -9.59 0.04 -6.73
CA VAL A 169 -9.75 1.29 -7.45
C VAL A 169 -11.19 1.44 -7.92
N PHE A 170 -11.77 2.62 -7.74
CA PHE A 170 -13.05 2.94 -8.36
C PHE A 170 -12.89 3.26 -9.85
N ARG A 171 -13.95 3.01 -10.63
CA ARG A 171 -14.02 3.45 -12.04
C ARG A 171 -14.03 4.99 -12.12
N ALA A 172 -13.63 5.52 -13.29
CA ALA A 172 -13.57 6.97 -13.51
C ALA A 172 -14.91 7.66 -13.24
N GLU A 173 -16.00 7.06 -13.72
CA GLU A 173 -17.35 7.62 -13.60
C GLU A 173 -17.77 7.71 -12.11
N VAL A 174 -17.46 6.66 -11.34
CA VAL A 174 -17.70 6.62 -9.89
C VAL A 174 -16.85 7.66 -9.19
N ALA A 175 -15.57 7.78 -9.56
CA ALA A 175 -14.65 8.77 -8.98
C ALA A 175 -15.14 10.21 -9.23
N ILE A 176 -15.67 10.51 -10.42
CA ILE A 176 -16.26 11.81 -10.77
C ILE A 176 -17.52 12.07 -9.92
N LEU A 177 -18.43 11.10 -9.80
CA LEU A 177 -19.66 11.24 -9.00
C LEU A 177 -19.33 11.47 -7.52
N GLN A 178 -18.37 10.71 -6.98
CA GLN A 178 -17.89 10.88 -5.61
C GLN A 178 -17.26 12.26 -5.40
N TRP A 179 -16.50 12.72 -6.38
CA TRP A 179 -15.88 14.04 -6.33
C TRP A 179 -16.92 15.17 -6.33
N LEU A 180 -17.93 15.11 -7.22
CA LEU A 180 -19.04 16.06 -7.27
C LEU A 180 -19.83 16.06 -5.95
N HIS A 181 -20.09 14.88 -5.39
CA HIS A 181 -20.77 14.75 -4.12
C HIS A 181 -19.98 15.39 -2.97
N LEU A 182 -18.68 15.13 -2.87
CA LEU A 182 -17.82 15.73 -1.85
C LEU A 182 -17.69 17.26 -2.02
N ALA A 183 -17.66 17.74 -3.26
CA ALA A 183 -17.65 19.17 -3.56
C ALA A 183 -18.97 19.84 -3.12
N SER A 184 -20.13 19.20 -3.38
CA SER A 184 -21.43 19.71 -2.92
C SER A 184 -21.52 19.81 -1.40
N LEU A 185 -20.79 18.96 -0.67
CA LEU A 185 -20.70 18.99 0.79
C LEU A 185 -19.62 19.96 1.31
N LYS A 186 -18.99 20.75 0.44
CA LYS A 186 -17.83 21.63 0.75
C LYS A 186 -16.65 20.89 1.40
N ARG A 187 -16.53 19.60 1.14
CA ARG A 187 -15.43 18.74 1.65
C ARG A 187 -14.31 18.55 0.65
N SER A 188 -14.52 18.97 -0.59
CA SER A 188 -13.54 19.04 -1.66
C SER A 188 -13.68 20.37 -2.38
N THR A 189 -12.61 20.90 -2.95
CA THR A 189 -12.62 22.12 -3.71
C THR A 189 -12.76 21.84 -5.21
N LEU A 190 -13.73 22.49 -5.86
CA LEU A 190 -13.94 22.42 -7.32
C LEU A 190 -12.75 22.99 -8.12
N GLY A 191 -11.86 23.74 -7.47
CA GLY A 191 -10.74 24.41 -8.11
C GLY A 191 -9.59 23.48 -8.57
N GLU A 192 -9.73 22.17 -8.39
CA GLU A 192 -8.74 21.18 -8.83
C GLU A 192 -9.10 20.51 -10.17
N LEU A 193 -10.25 20.87 -10.76
CA LEU A 193 -10.55 20.50 -12.16
C LEU A 193 -9.92 21.50 -13.13
N PRO A 194 -9.46 21.03 -14.28
CA PRO A 194 -8.98 21.89 -15.35
C PRO A 194 -10.08 22.78 -15.92
#